data_51292518be170c591e29cbef25cafcfd
#
_entry.id   51292518be170c591e29cbef25cafcfd
#
_cell.length_a   1.000
_cell.length_b   1.000
_cell.length_c   1.000
_cell.angle_alpha   90.00
_cell.angle_beta   90.00
_cell.angle_gamma   90.00
#
_symmetry.space_group_name_H-M   'P 1'
#
loop_
_entity.id
_entity.type
_entity.pdbx_description
1 polymer ?
#
loop_
_entity_poly.entity_id
_entity_poly.type
_entity_poly.pdbx_seq_one_letter_code
_entity_poly.pdbx_strand_id
1 'polypeptide(L)'
;MPCYNPLSAWRVEGNIVFNPPPGSNGFLKPFNLPCGKCIGCRLNYARSWALRCQLEALSHKDNSFITLTFSDPELKKRDNPWSVDVNDFQLFMKKLRKRIKKPIRFFHCGEYGEKTYRPHYHALIFGHDFRIPHKNNIVKKFGSKKYPLYESSELTELWGKGHTTVGELNFDTASYTARYVTKKIKGEASKIHINPQTGEVSEINDVYCTMSRANGIGYDAYQKYKHNWYGNDFIVNGNGIKMKPPRYFDTLYEKEYPEKMKKIKKARKETLDFVDQNLKDPKYKRLKEIENVKQLKLKEVLREIEA
;
A
#
# COMPACT_ATOMS: atom_id res chain seq x y z
N MET A 1 10.14 6.43 -9.28
CA MET A 1 11.13 5.32 -9.36
C MET A 1 10.98 4.62 -10.67
N PRO A 2 12.06 4.22 -11.33
CA PRO A 2 11.99 3.53 -12.62
C PRO A 2 11.44 2.10 -12.44
N CYS A 3 10.82 1.58 -13.49
CA CYS A 3 10.59 0.16 -13.62
C CYS A 3 11.93 -0.50 -13.99
N TYR A 4 12.31 -1.57 -13.30
CA TYR A 4 13.57 -2.28 -13.57
C TYR A 4 13.45 -3.36 -14.66
N ASN A 5 12.24 -3.79 -14.96
CA ASN A 5 11.95 -4.79 -16.00
C ASN A 5 10.78 -4.28 -16.89
N PRO A 6 10.98 -3.18 -17.65
CA PRO A 6 9.91 -2.62 -18.48
C PRO A 6 9.48 -3.61 -19.56
N LEU A 7 8.19 -3.59 -19.87
CA LEU A 7 7.60 -4.38 -20.94
C LEU A 7 7.54 -3.53 -22.21
N SER A 8 8.07 -4.03 -23.31
CA SER A 8 7.90 -3.39 -24.62
C SER A 8 6.47 -3.62 -25.10
N ALA A 9 5.85 -2.57 -25.63
CA ALA A 9 4.50 -2.59 -26.13
C ALA A 9 4.35 -1.67 -27.34
N TRP A 10 3.35 -1.95 -28.18
CA TRP A 10 3.00 -1.15 -29.36
C TRP A 10 1.56 -0.67 -29.24
N ARG A 11 1.25 0.44 -29.88
CA ARG A 11 -0.12 0.93 -29.97
C ARG A 11 -0.66 0.70 -31.37
N VAL A 12 -1.70 -0.12 -31.47
CA VAL A 12 -2.38 -0.46 -32.71
C VAL A 12 -3.85 -0.07 -32.57
N GLU A 13 -4.34 0.85 -33.39
CA GLU A 13 -5.75 1.29 -33.37
C GLU A 13 -6.26 1.67 -31.97
N GLY A 14 -5.41 2.32 -31.17
CA GLY A 14 -5.73 2.72 -29.78
C GLY A 14 -5.51 1.64 -28.75
N ASN A 15 -5.35 0.37 -29.13
CA ASN A 15 -5.09 -0.76 -28.25
C ASN A 15 -3.60 -0.95 -27.98
N ILE A 16 -3.27 -1.52 -26.82
CA ILE A 16 -1.90 -1.86 -26.44
C ILE A 16 -1.69 -3.34 -26.70
N VAL A 17 -0.70 -3.67 -27.55
CA VAL A 17 -0.27 -5.03 -27.84
C VAL A 17 1.18 -5.24 -27.39
N PHE A 18 1.52 -6.46 -26.94
CA PHE A 18 2.85 -6.78 -26.41
C PHE A 18 3.74 -7.49 -27.43
N ASN A 19 3.18 -7.87 -28.57
CA ASN A 19 3.94 -8.41 -29.70
C ASN A 19 3.98 -7.37 -30.81
N PRO A 20 5.07 -7.29 -31.59
CA PRO A 20 5.12 -6.41 -32.76
C PRO A 20 4.00 -6.79 -33.74
N PRO A 21 3.23 -5.82 -34.25
CA PRO A 21 2.17 -6.12 -35.22
C PRO A 21 2.75 -6.75 -36.49
N PRO A 22 2.08 -7.73 -37.08
CA PRO A 22 2.49 -8.32 -38.36
C PRO A 22 2.67 -7.22 -39.42
N GLY A 23 3.75 -7.27 -40.19
CA GLY A 23 4.02 -6.30 -41.25
C GLY A 23 4.50 -4.91 -40.78
N SER A 24 4.74 -4.71 -39.49
CA SER A 24 5.16 -3.39 -38.96
C SER A 24 6.59 -3.00 -39.35
N ASN A 25 7.45 -3.94 -39.83
CA ASN A 25 8.80 -3.74 -40.35
C ASN A 25 9.59 -2.54 -39.76
N GLY A 26 9.43 -2.27 -38.44
CA GLY A 26 10.09 -1.17 -37.75
C GLY A 26 9.41 0.22 -37.83
N PHE A 27 8.32 0.39 -38.57
CA PHE A 27 7.59 1.65 -38.68
C PHE A 27 6.90 2.05 -37.38
N LEU A 28 6.41 1.07 -36.57
CA LEU A 28 5.84 1.35 -35.25
C LEU A 28 6.91 1.19 -34.16
N LYS A 29 7.31 2.32 -33.57
CA LYS A 29 8.26 2.32 -32.46
C LYS A 29 7.62 1.76 -31.19
N PRO A 30 8.27 0.80 -30.51
CA PRO A 30 7.80 0.32 -29.21
C PRO A 30 7.91 1.42 -28.17
N PHE A 31 7.06 1.34 -27.15
CA PHE A 31 7.18 2.13 -25.92
C PHE A 31 7.20 1.23 -24.70
N ASN A 32 7.80 1.74 -23.62
CA ASN A 32 7.99 0.95 -22.41
C ASN A 32 6.86 1.15 -21.41
N LEU A 33 6.28 0.03 -20.95
CA LEU A 33 5.30 0.00 -19.88
C LEU A 33 5.93 -0.54 -18.59
N PRO A 34 5.52 0.00 -17.41
CA PRO A 34 5.93 -0.57 -16.14
C PRO A 34 5.42 -2.02 -15.99
N CYS A 35 6.32 -2.96 -15.63
CA CYS A 35 5.95 -4.38 -15.50
C CYS A 35 4.98 -4.69 -14.34
N GLY A 36 4.82 -3.79 -13.38
CA GLY A 36 3.99 -3.97 -12.18
C GLY A 36 4.57 -4.94 -11.13
N LYS A 37 5.60 -5.73 -11.46
CA LYS A 37 6.11 -6.83 -10.62
C LYS A 37 7.46 -6.55 -9.97
N CYS A 38 8.35 -5.78 -10.61
CA CYS A 38 9.68 -5.47 -10.07
C CYS A 38 9.58 -4.62 -8.79
N ILE A 39 10.65 -4.61 -8.00
CA ILE A 39 10.67 -3.87 -6.73
C ILE A 39 10.37 -2.37 -6.93
N GLY A 40 10.84 -1.75 -8.03
CA GLY A 40 10.55 -0.36 -8.35
C GLY A 40 9.07 -0.08 -8.55
N CYS A 41 8.37 -0.93 -9.32
CA CYS A 41 6.93 -0.81 -9.52
C CYS A 41 6.14 -1.03 -8.22
N ARG A 42 6.54 -2.03 -7.43
CA ARG A 42 5.91 -2.35 -6.14
C ARG A 42 6.05 -1.20 -5.15
N LEU A 43 7.25 -0.65 -5.00
CA LEU A 43 7.49 0.50 -4.12
C LEU A 43 6.76 1.76 -4.62
N ASN A 44 6.67 1.99 -5.92
CA ASN A 44 5.91 3.12 -6.47
C ASN A 44 4.41 2.99 -6.17
N TYR A 45 3.87 1.77 -6.29
CA TYR A 45 2.48 1.48 -5.93
C TYR A 45 2.24 1.70 -4.43
N ALA A 46 3.12 1.18 -3.55
CA ALA A 46 3.02 1.38 -2.11
C ALA A 46 3.08 2.87 -1.72
N ARG A 47 3.99 3.64 -2.33
CA ARG A 47 4.07 5.10 -2.12
C ARG A 47 2.81 5.85 -2.56
N SER A 48 2.24 5.44 -3.68
CA SER A 48 0.97 6.03 -4.16
C SER A 48 -0.16 5.81 -3.14
N TRP A 49 -0.25 4.64 -2.54
CA TRP A 49 -1.21 4.35 -1.49
C TRP A 49 -0.89 5.07 -0.19
N ALA A 50 0.38 5.11 0.22
CA ALA A 50 0.81 5.85 1.41
C ALA A 50 0.42 7.33 1.33
N LEU A 51 0.64 7.96 0.17
CA LEU A 51 0.24 9.35 -0.06
C LEU A 51 -1.29 9.51 0.03
N ARG A 52 -2.06 8.61 -0.59
CA ARG A 52 -3.53 8.66 -0.51
C ARG A 52 -4.04 8.48 0.92
N CYS A 53 -3.46 7.55 1.68
CA CYS A 53 -3.82 7.33 3.08
C CYS A 53 -3.46 8.52 3.97
N GLN A 54 -2.31 9.15 3.74
CA GLN A 54 -1.92 10.37 4.43
C GLN A 54 -2.89 11.53 4.14
N LEU A 55 -3.29 11.68 2.87
CA LEU A 55 -4.25 12.70 2.47
C LEU A 55 -5.66 12.42 3.02
N GLU A 56 -6.06 11.15 3.13
CA GLU A 56 -7.29 10.77 3.82
C GLU A 56 -7.26 11.18 5.30
N ALA A 57 -6.13 10.92 5.97
CA ALA A 57 -5.95 11.27 7.38
C ALA A 57 -6.12 12.76 7.67
N LEU A 58 -5.80 13.65 6.72
CA LEU A 58 -6.02 15.10 6.85
C LEU A 58 -7.51 15.49 6.94
N SER A 59 -8.40 14.64 6.49
CA SER A 59 -9.85 14.86 6.54
C SER A 59 -10.48 14.36 7.86
N HIS A 60 -9.68 13.76 8.75
CA HIS A 60 -10.10 13.20 10.02
C HIS A 60 -9.24 13.73 11.16
N LYS A 61 -9.86 14.08 12.27
CA LYS A 61 -9.16 14.58 13.48
C LYS A 61 -8.33 13.49 14.13
N ASP A 62 -8.90 12.31 14.24
CA ASP A 62 -8.35 11.19 15.00
C ASP A 62 -8.04 10.05 14.03
N ASN A 63 -6.82 9.51 14.09
CA ASN A 63 -6.36 8.45 13.20
C ASN A 63 -5.39 7.53 13.93
N SER A 64 -5.39 6.25 13.61
CA SER A 64 -4.44 5.28 14.18
C SER A 64 -4.01 4.22 13.17
N PHE A 65 -2.80 3.71 13.34
CA PHE A 65 -2.32 2.48 12.74
C PHE A 65 -2.49 1.35 13.75
N ILE A 66 -3.09 0.24 13.37
CA ILE A 66 -3.32 -0.89 14.26
C ILE A 66 -2.77 -2.19 13.66
N THR A 67 -2.30 -3.08 14.55
CA THR A 67 -1.98 -4.47 14.23
C THR A 67 -2.83 -5.39 15.09
N LEU A 68 -3.43 -6.40 14.47
CA LEU A 68 -4.27 -7.39 15.12
C LEU A 68 -3.67 -8.78 14.88
N THR A 69 -3.42 -9.54 15.95
CA THR A 69 -2.82 -10.87 15.89
C THR A 69 -3.63 -11.83 16.74
N PHE A 70 -3.70 -13.10 16.35
CA PHE A 70 -4.38 -14.14 17.15
C PHE A 70 -3.48 -14.64 18.29
N SER A 71 -4.05 -14.92 19.45
CA SER A 71 -3.43 -15.76 20.47
C SER A 71 -3.50 -17.24 20.06
N ASP A 72 -2.69 -18.10 20.68
CA ASP A 72 -2.67 -19.52 20.35
C ASP A 72 -4.03 -20.21 20.59
N PRO A 73 -4.75 -19.95 21.70
CA PRO A 73 -6.08 -20.53 21.90
C PRO A 73 -7.09 -20.08 20.82
N GLU A 74 -7.06 -18.80 20.42
CA GLU A 74 -7.99 -18.28 19.40
C GLU A 74 -7.63 -18.75 17.99
N LEU A 75 -6.34 -18.95 17.72
CA LEU A 75 -5.88 -19.50 16.44
C LEU A 75 -6.43 -20.93 16.26
N LYS A 76 -6.34 -21.77 17.29
CA LYS A 76 -6.80 -23.17 17.27
C LYS A 76 -8.32 -23.35 17.09
N LYS A 77 -9.11 -22.32 17.41
CA LYS A 77 -10.59 -22.36 17.24
C LYS A 77 -11.05 -22.12 15.81
N ARG A 78 -10.14 -21.75 14.91
CA ARG A 78 -10.47 -21.43 13.51
C ARG A 78 -10.48 -22.70 12.66
N ASP A 79 -11.38 -22.76 11.68
CA ASP A 79 -11.43 -23.87 10.70
C ASP A 79 -10.11 -23.99 9.93
N ASN A 80 -9.51 -22.85 9.59
CA ASN A 80 -8.18 -22.79 9.01
C ASN A 80 -7.29 -21.86 9.87
N PRO A 81 -6.59 -22.40 10.88
CA PRO A 81 -5.82 -21.61 11.84
C PRO A 81 -4.78 -20.70 11.21
N TRP A 82 -4.11 -21.16 10.17
CA TRP A 82 -2.96 -20.50 9.56
C TRP A 82 -3.33 -19.57 8.39
N SER A 83 -4.61 -19.48 8.02
CA SER A 83 -5.03 -18.65 6.89
C SER A 83 -5.57 -17.29 7.34
N VAL A 84 -5.22 -16.23 6.60
CA VAL A 84 -5.91 -14.94 6.74
C VAL A 84 -7.34 -15.05 6.18
N ASP A 85 -8.30 -14.41 6.87
CA ASP A 85 -9.68 -14.33 6.44
C ASP A 85 -10.17 -12.87 6.49
N VAL A 86 -10.77 -12.41 5.41
CA VAL A 86 -11.32 -11.05 5.33
C VAL A 86 -12.47 -10.85 6.31
N ASN A 87 -13.19 -11.90 6.66
CA ASN A 87 -14.30 -11.86 7.61
C ASN A 87 -13.86 -11.45 9.02
N ASP A 88 -12.67 -11.85 9.45
CA ASP A 88 -12.15 -11.47 10.77
C ASP A 88 -12.08 -9.95 10.93
N PHE A 89 -11.53 -9.28 9.94
CA PHE A 89 -11.45 -7.83 9.95
C PHE A 89 -12.81 -7.15 9.74
N GLN A 90 -13.67 -7.72 8.92
CA GLN A 90 -15.03 -7.20 8.74
C GLN A 90 -15.84 -7.24 10.04
N LEU A 91 -15.74 -8.33 10.82
CA LEU A 91 -16.38 -8.47 12.12
C LEU A 91 -15.82 -7.46 13.13
N PHE A 92 -14.50 -7.28 13.15
CA PHE A 92 -13.86 -6.22 13.96
C PHE A 92 -14.42 -4.84 13.59
N MET A 93 -14.48 -4.50 12.31
CA MET A 93 -15.01 -3.20 11.86
C MET A 93 -16.50 -3.00 12.19
N LYS A 94 -17.31 -4.08 12.18
CA LYS A 94 -18.71 -4.01 12.63
C LYS A 94 -18.80 -3.68 14.13
N LYS A 95 -18.00 -4.34 14.98
CA LYS A 95 -17.92 -4.05 16.42
C LYS A 95 -17.46 -2.62 16.67
N LEU A 96 -16.39 -2.18 16.00
CA LEU A 96 -15.84 -0.83 16.12
C LEU A 96 -16.87 0.23 15.77
N ARG A 97 -17.54 0.12 14.63
CA ARG A 97 -18.57 1.08 14.19
C ARG A 97 -19.77 1.12 15.14
N LYS A 98 -20.19 -0.04 15.67
CA LYS A 98 -21.28 -0.12 16.68
C LYS A 98 -20.89 0.62 17.96
N ARG A 99 -19.62 0.53 18.41
CA ARG A 99 -19.14 1.19 19.64
C ARG A 99 -18.96 2.71 19.44
N ILE A 100 -18.31 3.11 18.37
CA ILE A 100 -17.91 4.52 18.18
C ILE A 100 -19.06 5.41 17.67
N LYS A 101 -20.03 4.84 16.93
CA LYS A 101 -21.19 5.55 16.36
C LYS A 101 -20.81 6.78 15.51
N LYS A 102 -19.62 6.77 14.90
CA LYS A 102 -19.12 7.80 13.98
C LYS A 102 -18.71 7.15 12.66
N PRO A 103 -18.70 7.90 11.56
CA PRO A 103 -18.14 7.42 10.30
C PRO A 103 -16.67 7.06 10.50
N ILE A 104 -16.32 5.79 10.24
CA ILE A 104 -14.96 5.30 10.29
C ILE A 104 -14.61 4.71 8.94
N ARG A 105 -13.49 5.18 8.37
CA ARG A 105 -12.92 4.66 7.14
C ARG A 105 -11.64 3.89 7.46
N PHE A 106 -11.20 3.06 6.54
CA PHE A 106 -10.00 2.24 6.74
C PHE A 106 -9.29 1.92 5.43
N PHE A 107 -8.01 1.61 5.56
CA PHE A 107 -7.18 0.89 4.59
C PHE A 107 -6.48 -0.24 5.33
N HIS A 108 -6.62 -1.48 4.87
CA HIS A 108 -6.28 -2.66 5.63
C HIS A 108 -5.66 -3.74 4.76
N CYS A 109 -4.76 -4.54 5.33
CA CYS A 109 -4.25 -5.77 4.73
C CYS A 109 -4.26 -6.94 5.72
N GLY A 110 -4.46 -8.14 5.18
CA GLY A 110 -4.20 -9.40 5.87
C GLY A 110 -2.94 -10.04 5.32
N GLU A 111 -2.05 -10.48 6.20
CA GLU A 111 -0.75 -11.04 5.85
C GLU A 111 -0.29 -12.13 6.81
N TYR A 112 0.88 -12.69 6.55
CA TYR A 112 1.55 -13.70 7.36
C TYR A 112 2.87 -13.16 7.91
N GLY A 113 3.10 -13.37 9.22
CA GLY A 113 4.35 -12.98 9.87
C GLY A 113 5.56 -13.72 9.27
N GLU A 114 6.69 -13.03 9.12
CA GLU A 114 7.87 -13.59 8.44
C GLU A 114 8.52 -14.77 9.20
N LYS A 115 8.46 -14.77 10.53
CA LYS A 115 9.07 -15.81 11.38
C LYS A 115 8.10 -16.93 11.76
N THR A 116 6.87 -16.58 12.08
CA THR A 116 5.89 -17.51 12.64
C THR A 116 4.80 -17.92 11.67
N TYR A 117 4.74 -17.27 10.50
CA TYR A 117 3.66 -17.42 9.51
C TYR A 117 2.24 -17.22 10.09
N ARG A 118 2.16 -16.65 11.29
CA ARG A 118 0.89 -16.36 11.95
C ARG A 118 0.12 -15.31 11.16
N PRO A 119 -1.19 -15.47 10.94
CA PRO A 119 -1.99 -14.46 10.27
C PRO A 119 -2.06 -13.18 11.11
N HIS A 120 -1.80 -12.05 10.44
CA HIS A 120 -1.84 -10.69 11.00
C HIS A 120 -2.73 -9.80 10.16
N TYR A 121 -3.32 -8.80 10.81
CA TYR A 121 -4.07 -7.74 10.12
C TYR A 121 -3.47 -6.40 10.50
N HIS A 122 -3.06 -5.63 9.49
CA HIS A 122 -2.64 -4.24 9.66
C HIS A 122 -3.70 -3.32 9.09
N ALA A 123 -4.08 -2.28 9.82
CA ALA A 123 -5.05 -1.32 9.34
C ALA A 123 -4.70 0.11 9.72
N LEU A 124 -4.97 1.01 8.79
CA LEU A 124 -5.05 2.43 9.01
C LEU A 124 -6.53 2.74 9.27
N ILE A 125 -6.84 3.26 10.45
CA ILE A 125 -8.18 3.63 10.86
C ILE A 125 -8.28 5.15 10.79
N PHE A 126 -9.23 5.65 10.04
CA PHE A 126 -9.52 7.08 9.90
C PHE A 126 -10.81 7.41 10.62
N GLY A 127 -10.76 8.38 11.53
CA GLY A 127 -11.88 8.83 12.37
C GLY A 127 -11.88 8.28 13.79
N HIS A 128 -10.84 7.51 14.20
CA HIS A 128 -10.65 7.07 15.58
C HIS A 128 -9.18 6.84 15.92
N ASP A 129 -8.78 7.26 17.13
CA ASP A 129 -7.43 7.05 17.65
C ASP A 129 -7.48 6.28 18.97
N PHE A 130 -7.05 5.03 18.94
CA PHE A 130 -6.97 4.16 20.10
C PHE A 130 -5.87 4.54 21.11
N ARG A 131 -5.02 5.53 20.78
CA ARG A 131 -3.97 6.06 21.69
C ARG A 131 -4.51 7.09 22.68
N ILE A 132 -5.75 7.53 22.53
CA ILE A 132 -6.36 8.53 23.41
C ILE A 132 -6.90 7.84 24.67
N PRO A 133 -6.33 8.09 25.86
CA PRO A 133 -6.84 7.53 27.12
C PRO A 133 -8.21 8.11 27.45
N HIS A 134 -9.13 7.25 27.91
CA HIS A 134 -10.41 7.67 28.45
C HIS A 134 -10.94 6.58 29.42
N LYS A 135 -12.11 6.77 30.05
CA LYS A 135 -12.67 5.88 31.05
C LYS A 135 -12.66 4.39 30.66
N ASN A 136 -12.89 4.10 29.38
CA ASN A 136 -12.97 2.74 28.83
C ASN A 136 -11.74 2.37 27.99
N ASN A 137 -10.66 3.14 28.04
CA ASN A 137 -9.44 2.87 27.28
C ASN A 137 -8.19 3.22 28.09
N ILE A 138 -7.58 2.17 28.65
CA ILE A 138 -6.27 2.25 29.30
C ILE A 138 -5.21 2.09 28.22
N VAL A 139 -4.29 3.06 28.10
CA VAL A 139 -3.25 3.09 27.08
C VAL A 139 -1.88 2.99 27.75
N LYS A 140 -1.07 2.02 27.29
CA LYS A 140 0.33 1.88 27.72
C LYS A 140 1.26 2.06 26.52
N LYS A 141 2.28 2.91 26.68
CA LYS A 141 3.31 3.16 25.66
C LYS A 141 4.47 2.19 25.84
N PHE A 142 4.99 1.65 24.74
CA PHE A 142 6.17 0.79 24.68
C PHE A 142 6.91 0.97 23.34
N GLY A 143 7.91 0.14 23.05
CA GLY A 143 8.68 0.19 21.81
C GLY A 143 9.77 1.27 21.82
N SER A 144 10.36 1.54 20.65
CA SER A 144 11.46 2.49 20.51
C SER A 144 10.99 3.95 20.56
N LYS A 145 11.92 4.87 20.91
CA LYS A 145 11.62 6.32 20.84
C LYS A 145 11.25 6.79 19.42
N LYS A 146 11.84 6.16 18.41
CA LYS A 146 11.62 6.50 16.98
C LYS A 146 10.26 6.02 16.47
N TYR A 147 9.82 4.84 16.90
CA TYR A 147 8.57 4.22 16.51
C TYR A 147 7.80 3.73 17.74
N PRO A 148 7.16 4.64 18.48
CA PRO A 148 6.43 4.29 19.68
C PRO A 148 5.19 3.48 19.31
N LEU A 149 5.00 2.36 20.01
CA LEU A 149 3.81 1.55 19.96
C LEU A 149 3.03 1.69 21.26
N TYR A 150 1.76 1.36 21.19
CA TYR A 150 0.87 1.46 22.33
C TYR A 150 0.00 0.20 22.42
N GLU A 151 -0.28 -0.22 23.64
CA GLU A 151 -1.36 -1.14 23.95
C GLU A 151 -2.59 -0.33 24.33
N SER A 152 -3.75 -0.71 23.79
CA SER A 152 -5.04 -0.09 24.08
C SER A 152 -6.01 -1.16 24.55
N SER A 153 -6.56 -0.98 25.76
CA SER A 153 -7.54 -1.92 26.29
C SER A 153 -8.82 -1.94 25.44
N GLU A 154 -9.22 -0.79 24.91
CA GLU A 154 -10.36 -0.69 23.99
C GLU A 154 -10.16 -1.52 22.73
N LEU A 155 -8.97 -1.40 22.09
CA LEU A 155 -8.67 -2.15 20.89
C LEU A 155 -8.61 -3.66 21.18
N THR A 156 -7.98 -4.05 22.29
CA THR A 156 -7.85 -5.45 22.68
C THR A 156 -9.21 -6.09 22.94
N GLU A 157 -10.11 -5.39 23.64
CA GLU A 157 -11.48 -5.85 23.88
C GLU A 157 -12.28 -5.98 22.58
N LEU A 158 -12.19 -4.98 21.69
CA LEU A 158 -12.87 -5.01 20.38
C LEU A 158 -12.40 -6.16 19.50
N TRP A 159 -11.09 -6.42 19.48
CA TRP A 159 -10.54 -7.55 18.76
C TRP A 159 -10.99 -8.87 19.40
N GLY A 160 -10.74 -9.04 20.69
CA GLY A 160 -11.15 -10.20 21.48
C GLY A 160 -10.56 -11.55 21.03
N LYS A 161 -9.53 -11.54 20.17
CA LYS A 161 -8.93 -12.75 19.59
C LYS A 161 -7.42 -12.85 19.84
N GLY A 162 -6.84 -11.94 20.63
CA GLY A 162 -5.42 -12.02 20.96
C GLY A 162 -4.74 -10.65 21.08
N HIS A 163 -3.52 -10.55 20.54
CA HIS A 163 -2.65 -9.40 20.76
C HIS A 163 -2.97 -8.25 19.80
N THR A 164 -2.86 -7.03 20.31
CA THR A 164 -3.09 -5.83 19.52
C THR A 164 -2.01 -4.79 19.79
N THR A 165 -1.65 -4.03 18.78
CA THR A 165 -0.79 -2.86 18.94
C THR A 165 -1.36 -1.67 18.18
N VAL A 166 -1.07 -0.47 18.69
CA VAL A 166 -1.46 0.79 18.06
C VAL A 166 -0.21 1.63 17.82
N GLY A 167 -0.12 2.21 16.64
CA GLY A 167 0.92 3.18 16.27
C GLY A 167 0.32 4.46 15.71
N GLU A 168 1.18 5.42 15.48
CA GLU A 168 0.81 6.64 14.78
C GLU A 168 0.55 6.37 13.29
N LEU A 169 -0.50 6.96 12.74
CA LEU A 169 -0.72 6.99 11.32
C LEU A 169 0.10 8.12 10.69
N ASN A 170 1.17 7.77 10.01
CA ASN A 170 2.03 8.67 9.25
C ASN A 170 2.36 8.07 7.87
N PHE A 171 3.19 8.76 7.07
CA PHE A 171 3.55 8.28 5.74
C PHE A 171 4.28 6.93 5.78
N ASP A 172 5.10 6.68 6.80
CA ASP A 172 5.91 5.47 6.91
C ASP A 172 5.04 4.25 7.29
N THR A 173 4.13 4.39 8.27
CA THR A 173 3.18 3.33 8.64
C THR A 173 2.17 3.06 7.53
N ALA A 174 1.74 4.09 6.80
CA ALA A 174 0.92 3.93 5.61
C ALA A 174 1.68 3.22 4.46
N SER A 175 2.96 3.55 4.27
CA SER A 175 3.82 2.89 3.29
C SER A 175 4.10 1.43 3.68
N TYR A 176 4.28 1.15 4.97
CA TYR A 176 4.43 -0.19 5.51
C TYR A 176 3.19 -1.04 5.18
N THR A 177 2.00 -0.61 5.57
CA THR A 177 0.75 -1.30 5.27
C THR A 177 0.55 -1.51 3.76
N ALA A 178 0.83 -0.50 2.94
CA ALA A 178 0.69 -0.58 1.49
C ALA A 178 1.70 -1.52 0.80
N ARG A 179 2.85 -1.81 1.42
CA ARG A 179 3.83 -2.77 0.88
C ARG A 179 3.29 -4.19 0.83
N TYR A 180 2.45 -4.57 1.78
CA TYR A 180 1.82 -5.90 1.80
C TYR A 180 0.89 -6.14 0.61
N VAL A 181 0.26 -5.08 0.08
CA VAL A 181 -0.49 -5.18 -1.19
C VAL A 181 0.40 -5.69 -2.34
N THR A 182 1.70 -5.44 -2.24
CA THR A 182 2.68 -5.82 -3.26
C THR A 182 3.39 -7.14 -2.96
N LYS A 183 3.24 -7.69 -1.75
CA LYS A 183 3.80 -9.01 -1.37
C LYS A 183 3.01 -10.20 -1.99
N LYS A 184 1.96 -9.95 -2.78
CA LYS A 184 1.24 -11.04 -3.49
C LYS A 184 2.25 -11.91 -4.24
N ILE A 185 2.66 -12.99 -3.60
CA ILE A 185 3.39 -14.06 -4.24
C ILE A 185 2.36 -14.80 -5.08
N LYS A 186 2.45 -14.68 -6.38
CA LYS A 186 1.58 -15.41 -7.30
C LYS A 186 2.23 -16.76 -7.61
N GLY A 187 1.56 -17.84 -7.28
CA GLY A 187 1.97 -19.19 -7.60
C GLY A 187 1.35 -20.21 -6.65
N GLU A 188 1.24 -21.46 -7.04
CA GLU A 188 0.66 -22.54 -6.24
C GLU A 188 1.43 -22.78 -4.94
N ALA A 189 2.76 -22.64 -4.95
CA ALA A 189 3.61 -22.77 -3.77
C ALA A 189 3.34 -21.72 -2.68
N SER A 190 2.65 -20.62 -2.99
CA SER A 190 2.31 -19.56 -2.04
C SER A 190 1.04 -19.84 -1.23
N LYS A 191 0.28 -20.85 -1.61
CA LYS A 191 -1.00 -21.22 -0.98
C LYS A 191 -0.86 -22.31 0.07
N ILE A 192 0.34 -22.78 0.30
CA ILE A 192 0.60 -23.88 1.23
C ILE A 192 1.42 -23.34 2.40
N HIS A 193 0.94 -23.58 3.61
CA HIS A 193 1.69 -23.40 4.85
C HIS A 193 2.08 -24.78 5.40
N ILE A 194 3.36 -24.93 5.71
CA ILE A 194 3.88 -26.11 6.42
C ILE A 194 4.20 -25.67 7.85
N ASN A 195 3.52 -26.23 8.82
CA ASN A 195 3.81 -25.96 10.22
C ASN A 195 5.22 -26.49 10.55
N PRO A 196 6.18 -25.63 10.96
CA PRO A 196 7.55 -26.06 11.18
C PRO A 196 7.73 -27.00 12.37
N GLN A 197 6.74 -27.09 13.28
CA GLN A 197 6.78 -27.96 14.45
C GLN A 197 6.12 -29.33 14.24
N THR A 198 5.01 -29.36 13.49
CA THR A 198 4.22 -30.59 13.30
C THR A 198 4.34 -31.17 11.90
N GLY A 199 4.89 -30.42 10.93
CA GLY A 199 4.92 -30.84 9.53
C GLY A 199 3.55 -30.78 8.83
N GLU A 200 2.51 -30.35 9.53
CA GLU A 200 1.15 -30.26 8.99
C GLU A 200 1.09 -29.28 7.82
N VAL A 201 0.45 -29.69 6.74
CA VAL A 201 0.29 -28.91 5.50
C VAL A 201 -1.12 -28.34 5.46
N SER A 202 -1.23 -27.03 5.36
CA SER A 202 -2.51 -26.33 5.28
C SER A 202 -2.56 -25.42 4.04
N GLU A 203 -3.69 -25.39 3.35
CA GLU A 203 -3.92 -24.37 2.32
C GLU A 203 -4.23 -23.03 2.98
N ILE A 204 -3.60 -21.97 2.48
CA ILE A 204 -3.78 -20.61 2.99
C ILE A 204 -4.24 -19.66 1.89
N ASN A 205 -5.02 -18.66 2.28
CA ASN A 205 -5.47 -17.62 1.37
C ASN A 205 -4.31 -16.67 1.02
N ASP A 206 -4.36 -16.09 -0.18
CA ASP A 206 -3.44 -15.04 -0.58
C ASP A 206 -3.51 -13.83 0.38
N VAL A 207 -2.37 -13.19 0.62
CA VAL A 207 -2.35 -11.86 1.24
C VAL A 207 -3.21 -10.89 0.44
N TYR A 208 -4.00 -10.09 1.12
CA TYR A 208 -4.97 -9.22 0.48
C TYR A 208 -4.96 -7.81 1.08
N CYS A 209 -5.59 -6.89 0.37
CA CYS A 209 -5.81 -5.53 0.86
C CYS A 209 -7.23 -5.11 0.54
N THR A 210 -7.89 -4.49 1.51
CA THR A 210 -9.22 -3.90 1.36
C THR A 210 -9.26 -2.49 1.93
N MET A 211 -10.26 -1.71 1.54
CA MET A 211 -10.39 -0.33 1.96
C MET A 211 -11.83 0.15 1.86
N SER A 212 -12.13 1.28 2.50
CA SER A 212 -13.37 2.00 2.30
C SER A 212 -13.48 2.48 0.85
N ARG A 213 -14.62 2.19 0.20
CA ARG A 213 -14.80 2.41 -1.25
C ARG A 213 -15.67 3.61 -1.60
N ALA A 214 -16.63 3.97 -0.76
CA ALA A 214 -17.46 5.17 -0.97
C ALA A 214 -16.55 6.40 -0.98
N ASN A 215 -16.46 7.09 -2.11
CA ASN A 215 -15.46 8.11 -2.40
C ASN A 215 -14.06 7.56 -2.11
N GLY A 216 -13.32 7.05 -3.03
CA GLY A 216 -12.02 6.36 -2.77
C GLY A 216 -11.11 7.11 -1.78
N ILE A 217 -10.17 6.41 -1.15
CA ILE A 217 -9.24 6.97 -0.15
C ILE A 217 -8.54 8.23 -0.69
N GLY A 218 -8.58 9.34 0.08
CA GLY A 218 -8.00 10.64 -0.25
C GLY A 218 -8.88 11.52 -1.16
N TYR A 219 -10.14 11.14 -1.38
CA TYR A 219 -11.03 11.88 -2.28
C TYR A 219 -11.34 13.32 -1.77
N ASP A 220 -11.60 13.49 -0.49
CA ASP A 220 -11.95 14.79 0.08
C ASP A 220 -10.77 15.78 0.00
N ALA A 221 -9.55 15.28 0.24
CA ALA A 221 -8.35 16.07 0.04
C ALA A 221 -8.14 16.41 -1.47
N TYR A 222 -8.44 15.47 -2.39
CA TYR A 222 -8.42 15.76 -3.81
C TYR A 222 -9.39 16.90 -4.15
N GLN A 223 -10.63 16.85 -3.72
CA GLN A 223 -11.60 17.92 -3.99
C GLN A 223 -11.12 19.28 -3.49
N LYS A 224 -10.52 19.31 -2.30
CA LYS A 224 -10.03 20.55 -1.67
C LYS A 224 -8.80 21.14 -2.37
N TYR A 225 -7.88 20.29 -2.82
CA TYR A 225 -6.54 20.74 -3.25
C TYR A 225 -6.23 20.47 -4.73
N LYS A 226 -7.14 19.91 -5.53
CA LYS A 226 -6.89 19.52 -6.92
C LYS A 226 -6.30 20.62 -7.80
N HIS A 227 -6.78 21.86 -7.67
CA HIS A 227 -6.28 22.98 -8.47
C HIS A 227 -4.83 23.34 -8.15
N ASN A 228 -4.45 23.26 -6.87
CA ASN A 228 -3.05 23.50 -6.47
C ASN A 228 -2.15 22.37 -6.97
N TRP A 229 -2.58 21.10 -6.77
CA TRP A 229 -1.78 19.94 -7.19
C TRP A 229 -1.55 19.90 -8.70
N TYR A 230 -2.59 20.14 -9.49
CA TYR A 230 -2.50 20.07 -10.96
C TYR A 230 -1.99 21.37 -11.60
N GLY A 231 -1.96 22.48 -10.86
CA GLY A 231 -1.26 23.70 -11.26
C GLY A 231 0.26 23.53 -11.22
N ASN A 232 0.75 22.73 -10.27
CA ASN A 232 2.19 22.50 -10.06
C ASN A 232 2.67 21.11 -10.49
N ASP A 233 1.77 20.20 -10.82
CA ASP A 233 2.01 18.78 -11.12
C ASP A 233 2.75 17.99 -10.00
N PHE A 234 2.56 18.36 -8.73
CA PHE A 234 3.06 17.61 -7.60
C PHE A 234 2.21 17.80 -6.33
N ILE A 235 2.37 16.85 -5.42
CA ILE A 235 1.86 16.86 -4.05
C ILE A 235 3.06 16.74 -3.12
N VAL A 236 3.09 17.51 -2.04
CA VAL A 236 4.10 17.37 -0.99
C VAL A 236 3.59 16.40 0.07
N ASN A 237 4.34 15.36 0.38
CA ASN A 237 4.02 14.43 1.45
C ASN A 237 4.42 14.99 2.82
N GLY A 238 4.05 14.31 3.93
CA GLY A 238 4.38 14.74 5.29
C GLY A 238 5.87 14.87 5.61
N ASN A 239 6.73 14.27 4.80
CA ASN A 239 8.19 14.37 4.93
C ASN A 239 8.78 15.48 4.03
N GLY A 240 7.96 16.38 3.49
CA GLY A 240 8.40 17.47 2.62
C GLY A 240 8.78 17.06 1.18
N ILE A 241 8.59 15.80 0.80
CA ILE A 241 9.00 15.28 -0.51
C ILE A 241 7.92 15.53 -1.56
N LYS A 242 8.31 16.14 -2.69
CA LYS A 242 7.44 16.29 -3.85
C LYS A 242 7.19 14.95 -4.54
N MET A 243 5.94 14.62 -4.76
CA MET A 243 5.48 13.40 -5.40
C MET A 243 4.49 13.71 -6.52
N LYS A 244 4.53 12.96 -7.60
CA LYS A 244 3.49 13.07 -8.64
C LYS A 244 2.13 12.64 -8.06
N PRO A 245 1.03 13.28 -8.49
CA PRO A 245 -0.30 12.85 -8.11
C PRO A 245 -0.50 11.35 -8.43
N PRO A 246 -1.11 10.58 -7.52
CA PRO A 246 -1.49 9.20 -7.78
C PRO A 246 -2.42 9.06 -8.99
N ARG A 247 -2.29 7.95 -9.73
CA ARG A 247 -3.12 7.68 -10.91
C ARG A 247 -4.63 7.80 -10.63
N TYR A 248 -5.07 7.48 -9.43
CA TYR A 248 -6.47 7.65 -9.02
C TYR A 248 -6.92 9.11 -9.16
N PHE A 249 -6.12 10.06 -8.68
CA PHE A 249 -6.42 11.48 -8.79
C PHE A 249 -6.28 11.97 -10.23
N ASP A 250 -5.28 11.49 -10.97
CA ASP A 250 -5.16 11.79 -12.40
C ASP A 250 -6.43 11.39 -13.16
N THR A 251 -7.00 10.22 -12.86
CA THR A 251 -8.25 9.75 -13.50
C THR A 251 -9.45 10.63 -13.12
N LEU A 252 -9.54 11.08 -11.88
CA LEU A 252 -10.60 12.01 -11.45
C LEU A 252 -10.44 13.36 -12.13
N TYR A 253 -9.22 13.91 -12.15
CA TYR A 253 -8.94 15.20 -12.76
C TYR A 253 -9.16 15.19 -14.27
N GLU A 254 -8.82 14.10 -14.94
CA GLU A 254 -9.06 13.92 -16.38
C GLU A 254 -10.54 13.91 -16.74
N LYS A 255 -11.39 13.30 -15.87
CA LYS A 255 -12.85 13.31 -16.05
C LYS A 255 -13.44 14.70 -15.89
N GLU A 256 -12.92 15.49 -14.96
CA GLU A 256 -13.41 16.85 -14.68
C GLU A 256 -12.81 17.90 -15.62
N TYR A 257 -11.53 17.75 -16.01
CA TYR A 257 -10.75 18.73 -16.77
C TYR A 257 -9.92 18.07 -17.89
N PRO A 258 -10.54 17.45 -18.91
CA PRO A 258 -9.84 16.63 -19.92
C PRO A 258 -8.76 17.43 -20.68
N GLU A 259 -9.04 18.66 -21.11
CA GLU A 259 -8.09 19.47 -21.86
C GLU A 259 -6.89 19.91 -21.01
N LYS A 260 -7.10 20.23 -19.73
CA LYS A 260 -5.99 20.54 -18.81
C LYS A 260 -5.12 19.32 -18.58
N MET A 261 -5.72 18.16 -18.37
CA MET A 261 -4.98 16.92 -18.17
C MET A 261 -4.20 16.49 -19.41
N LYS A 262 -4.72 16.75 -20.62
CA LYS A 262 -4.01 16.51 -21.87
C LYS A 262 -2.71 17.34 -21.96
N LYS A 263 -2.76 18.63 -21.59
CA LYS A 263 -1.57 19.49 -21.51
C LYS A 263 -0.54 18.97 -20.50
N ILE A 264 -0.99 18.58 -19.30
CA ILE A 264 -0.12 18.03 -18.26
C ILE A 264 0.54 16.72 -18.71
N LYS A 265 -0.23 15.81 -19.33
CA LYS A 265 0.32 14.56 -19.89
C LYS A 265 1.37 14.82 -20.96
N LYS A 266 1.17 15.83 -21.81
CA LYS A 266 2.14 16.25 -22.84
C LYS A 266 3.43 16.74 -22.17
N ALA A 267 3.36 17.67 -21.22
CA ALA A 267 4.52 18.20 -20.49
C ALA A 267 5.28 17.08 -19.73
N ARG A 268 4.55 16.17 -19.09
CA ARG A 268 5.16 15.00 -18.41
C ARG A 268 5.93 14.11 -19.39
N LYS A 269 5.41 13.93 -20.63
CA LYS A 269 6.08 13.16 -21.68
C LYS A 269 7.35 13.85 -22.17
N GLU A 270 7.27 15.13 -22.47
CA GLU A 270 8.43 15.95 -22.91
C GLU A 270 9.56 15.91 -21.87
N THR A 271 9.23 16.03 -20.58
CA THR A 271 10.21 15.89 -19.48
C THR A 271 10.87 14.51 -19.46
N LEU A 272 10.12 13.45 -19.69
CA LEU A 272 10.67 12.09 -19.74
C LEU A 272 11.58 11.89 -20.96
N ASP A 273 11.15 12.36 -22.11
CA ASP A 273 11.93 12.27 -23.36
C ASP A 273 13.25 13.05 -23.24
N PHE A 274 13.22 14.25 -22.62
CA PHE A 274 14.42 15.04 -22.33
C PHE A 274 15.39 14.31 -21.39
N VAL A 275 14.89 13.73 -20.30
CA VAL A 275 15.71 12.95 -19.35
C VAL A 275 16.33 11.72 -20.04
N ASP A 276 15.55 11.01 -20.86
CA ASP A 276 16.05 9.83 -21.58
C ASP A 276 17.14 10.16 -22.60
N GLN A 277 17.04 11.30 -23.30
CA GLN A 277 18.05 11.77 -24.27
C GLN A 277 19.35 12.22 -23.59
N ASN A 278 19.29 12.77 -22.37
CA ASN A 278 20.46 13.31 -21.67
C ASN A 278 21.13 12.31 -20.71
N LEU A 279 20.66 11.08 -20.64
CA LEU A 279 21.36 10.04 -19.88
C LEU A 279 22.63 9.59 -20.62
N LYS A 280 23.80 9.79 -19.99
CA LYS A 280 25.13 9.42 -20.54
C LYS A 280 25.31 7.92 -20.75
N ASP A 281 24.55 7.09 -20.01
CA ASP A 281 24.57 5.62 -20.11
C ASP A 281 23.21 5.09 -20.60
N PRO A 282 23.19 4.04 -21.43
CA PRO A 282 21.95 3.39 -21.81
C PRO A 282 21.17 2.97 -20.55
N LYS A 283 20.02 3.58 -20.32
CA LYS A 283 19.13 3.43 -19.15
C LYS A 283 18.92 1.98 -18.70
N TYR A 284 19.17 1.03 -19.58
CA TYR A 284 18.85 -0.39 -19.38
C TYR A 284 20.04 -1.27 -18.99
N LYS A 285 21.30 -0.83 -19.21
CA LYS A 285 22.47 -1.68 -18.92
C LYS A 285 22.68 -1.99 -17.42
N ARG A 286 22.18 -1.11 -16.53
CA ARG A 286 22.36 -1.24 -15.06
C ARG A 286 21.06 -1.44 -14.26
N LEU A 287 19.92 -1.62 -14.92
CA LEU A 287 18.65 -1.70 -14.20
C LEU A 287 18.62 -2.85 -13.19
N LYS A 288 19.17 -3.99 -13.54
CA LYS A 288 19.22 -5.17 -12.67
C LYS A 288 20.11 -4.95 -11.43
N GLU A 289 21.24 -4.29 -11.61
CA GLU A 289 22.15 -3.94 -10.51
C GLU A 289 21.49 -2.93 -9.55
N ILE A 290 20.84 -1.90 -10.11
CA ILE A 290 20.10 -0.91 -9.35
C ILE A 290 18.92 -1.57 -8.60
N GLU A 291 18.26 -2.55 -9.19
CA GLU A 291 17.22 -3.33 -8.53
C GLU A 291 17.78 -4.10 -7.33
N ASN A 292 18.92 -4.79 -7.50
CA ASN A 292 19.58 -5.54 -6.42
C ASN A 292 19.99 -4.64 -5.24
N VAL A 293 20.62 -3.50 -5.53
CA VAL A 293 20.98 -2.51 -4.50
C VAL A 293 19.72 -2.01 -3.77
N LYS A 294 18.63 -1.78 -4.51
CA LYS A 294 17.38 -1.34 -3.91
C LYS A 294 16.72 -2.39 -3.02
N GLN A 295 16.82 -3.66 -3.40
CA GLN A 295 16.33 -4.78 -2.58
C GLN A 295 17.11 -4.90 -1.27
N LEU A 296 18.45 -4.77 -1.31
CA LEU A 296 19.30 -4.81 -0.13
C LEU A 296 18.96 -3.67 0.85
N LYS A 297 18.90 -2.43 0.36
CA LYS A 297 18.48 -1.26 1.18
C LYS A 297 17.09 -1.42 1.80
N LEU A 298 16.17 -2.08 1.08
CA LEU A 298 14.84 -2.32 1.63
C LEU A 298 14.86 -3.34 2.77
N LYS A 299 15.69 -4.37 2.71
CA LYS A 299 15.87 -5.36 3.78
C LYS A 299 16.42 -4.73 5.07
N GLU A 300 17.35 -3.77 4.97
CA GLU A 300 17.85 -3.03 6.12
C GLU A 300 16.75 -2.24 6.83
N VAL A 301 15.98 -1.45 6.05
CA VAL A 301 14.87 -0.64 6.61
C VAL A 301 13.80 -1.51 7.26
N LEU A 302 13.50 -2.70 6.72
CA LEU A 302 12.54 -3.63 7.32
C LEU A 302 13.04 -4.17 8.66
N ARG A 303 14.31 -4.50 8.79
CA ARG A 303 14.92 -4.94 10.06
C ARG A 303 14.80 -3.87 11.16
N GLU A 304 14.93 -2.59 10.82
CA GLU A 304 14.80 -1.49 11.79
C GLU A 304 13.35 -1.26 12.25
N ILE A 305 12.36 -1.60 11.44
CA ILE A 305 10.93 -1.41 11.77
C ILE A 305 10.37 -2.61 12.55
N GLU A 306 10.93 -3.80 12.34
CA GLU A 306 10.49 -5.06 12.97
C GLU A 306 11.28 -5.39 14.25
N ALA A 307 12.37 -4.66 14.55
CA ALA A 307 13.16 -4.75 15.78
C ALA A 307 12.56 -3.88 16.89
#